data_b51edb09e29ac92492a69f3bb35c815f
#
_entry.id   b51edb09e29ac92492a69f3bb35c815f
#
_cell.length_a   1.000
_cell.length_b   1.000
_cell.length_c   1.000
_cell.angle_alpha   90.00
_cell.angle_beta   90.00
_cell.angle_gamma   90.00
#
_symmetry.space_group_name_H-M   'P 1'
#
loop_
_entity.id
_entity.type
_entity.pdbx_description
1 polymer ?
#
loop_
_entity_poly.entity_id
_entity_poly.type
_entity_poly.pdbx_seq_one_letter_code
_entity_poly.pdbx_strand_id
1 'polypeptide(L)'
;MWPLRGSESMIKVSVLYPNREGMKFDRAYYLNHHIPMVRQLLGLSLKGVSVEQGISGEEPGSPAPYVTTCHFLFDSVQAYQASFSPHAQEIIEDIPKYTDSVPLIQIGEVKL
;
A
#
# COMPACT_ATOMS: atom_id res chain seq x y z
N MET A 1 0.38 -30.63 -10.63
CA MET A 1 0.15 -29.90 -10.56
C MET A 1 0.51 -29.24 -9.70
N TRP A 2 0.71 -28.75 -9.70
CA TRP A 2 1.06 -27.99 -8.83
C TRP A 2 -0.03 -27.35 -8.29
N PRO A 3 -0.97 -27.88 -8.34
CA PRO A 3 -2.13 -27.34 -7.88
C PRO A 3 -2.02 -26.76 -6.57
N LEU A 4 -1.13 -27.20 -5.82
CA LEU A 4 -0.98 -26.57 -4.56
C LEU A 4 -0.69 -25.14 -4.69
N ARG A 5 -0.11 -24.77 -5.81
CA ARG A 5 0.21 -23.41 -6.01
C ARG A 5 -1.00 -22.55 -5.99
N GLY A 6 -2.10 -23.08 -6.45
CA GLY A 6 -3.32 -22.32 -6.48
C GLY A 6 -3.79 -21.89 -5.11
N SER A 7 -3.58 -22.73 -4.10
CA SER A 7 -4.02 -22.39 -2.76
C SER A 7 -3.05 -21.45 -2.07
N GLU A 8 -1.91 -21.20 -2.70
CA GLU A 8 -0.90 -20.32 -2.14
C GLU A 8 -0.69 -19.11 -3.04
N SER A 9 -1.78 -18.66 -3.65
CA SER A 9 -1.69 -17.50 -4.49
C SER A 9 -1.15 -16.31 -3.72
N MET A 10 -0.33 -15.51 -4.41
CA MET A 10 0.16 -14.28 -3.83
C MET A 10 -0.98 -13.33 -3.58
N ILE A 11 -0.80 -12.44 -2.63
CA ILE A 11 -1.79 -11.43 -2.33
C ILE A 11 -1.17 -10.06 -2.49
N LYS A 12 -2.05 -9.09 -2.71
CA LYS A 12 -1.64 -7.69 -2.84
C LYS A 12 -2.43 -6.89 -1.82
N VAL A 13 -1.72 -6.14 -0.99
CA VAL A 13 -2.34 -5.23 -0.05
C VAL A 13 -2.29 -3.84 -0.68
N SER A 14 -3.46 -3.31 -1.00
CA SER A 14 -3.57 -2.02 -1.67
C SER A 14 -3.97 -0.97 -0.66
N VAL A 15 -3.18 0.11 -0.60
CA VAL A 15 -3.40 1.21 0.33
C VAL A 15 -3.73 2.43 -0.53
N LEU A 16 -4.97 2.88 -0.43
CA LEU A 16 -5.53 3.90 -1.31
C LEU A 16 -5.83 5.15 -0.50
N TYR A 17 -5.19 6.27 -0.85
CA TYR A 17 -5.39 7.52 -0.13
C TYR A 17 -6.40 8.38 -0.88
N PRO A 18 -7.66 8.46 -0.39
CA PRO A 18 -8.70 9.22 -1.10
C PRO A 18 -8.30 10.68 -1.27
N ASN A 19 -8.59 11.20 -2.45
CA ASN A 19 -8.34 12.58 -2.75
C ASN A 19 -9.52 13.43 -2.28
N ARG A 20 -9.23 14.63 -1.80
CA ARG A 20 -10.26 15.61 -1.49
C ARG A 20 -9.63 16.99 -1.52
N GLU A 21 -10.48 17.97 -1.75
CA GLU A 21 -10.01 19.35 -1.82
C GLU A 21 -9.38 19.75 -0.48
N GLY A 22 -8.21 20.39 -0.55
CA GLY A 22 -7.54 20.89 0.66
C GLY A 22 -6.76 19.86 1.45
N MET A 23 -6.75 18.60 1.02
CA MET A 23 -6.01 17.58 1.75
C MET A 23 -4.50 17.77 1.60
N LYS A 24 -3.76 17.21 2.54
CA LYS A 24 -2.30 17.26 2.51
C LYS A 24 -1.74 15.88 2.19
N PHE A 25 -0.69 15.87 1.37
CA PHE A 25 0.08 14.65 1.14
C PHE A 25 1.51 15.04 0.79
N ASP A 26 2.42 14.82 1.75
CA ASP A 26 3.84 15.10 1.58
C ASP A 26 4.48 13.92 0.88
N ARG A 27 4.53 13.96 -0.43
CA ARG A 27 5.03 12.84 -1.23
C ARG A 27 6.50 12.59 -1.01
N ALA A 28 7.27 13.65 -0.79
CA ALA A 28 8.70 13.48 -0.54
C ALA A 28 8.94 12.69 0.74
N TYR A 29 8.22 13.02 1.82
CA TYR A 29 8.34 12.27 3.05
C TYR A 29 7.88 10.82 2.84
N TYR A 30 6.76 10.65 2.15
CA TYR A 30 6.19 9.32 1.90
C TYR A 30 7.19 8.41 1.19
N LEU A 31 7.80 8.90 0.11
CA LEU A 31 8.72 8.11 -0.70
C LEU A 31 10.09 7.95 -0.07
N ASN A 32 10.56 8.95 0.69
CA ASN A 32 11.92 8.95 1.21
C ASN A 32 12.03 8.46 2.65
N HIS A 33 10.93 8.40 3.38
CA HIS A 33 10.95 7.99 4.78
C HIS A 33 9.95 6.89 5.10
N HIS A 34 8.68 7.08 4.74
CA HIS A 34 7.64 6.13 5.13
C HIS A 34 7.81 4.78 4.41
N ILE A 35 7.87 4.80 3.10
CA ILE A 35 7.99 3.56 2.32
C ILE A 35 9.29 2.83 2.63
N PRO A 36 10.46 3.50 2.69
CA PRO A 36 11.69 2.79 3.09
C PRO A 36 11.60 2.17 4.47
N MET A 37 10.96 2.84 5.43
CA MET A 37 10.75 2.28 6.76
C MET A 37 9.90 1.02 6.69
N VAL A 38 8.79 1.06 5.95
CA VAL A 38 7.92 -0.10 5.81
C VAL A 38 8.69 -1.27 5.19
N ARG A 39 9.46 -1.00 4.13
CA ARG A 39 10.24 -2.04 3.46
C ARG A 39 11.23 -2.68 4.42
N GLN A 40 11.88 -1.88 5.24
CA GLN A 40 12.85 -2.40 6.20
C GLN A 40 12.17 -3.25 7.26
N LEU A 41 11.05 -2.78 7.79
CA LEU A 41 10.34 -3.48 8.86
C LEU A 41 9.74 -4.80 8.37
N LEU A 42 9.20 -4.84 7.17
CA LEU A 42 8.58 -6.05 6.63
C LEU A 42 9.61 -7.03 6.09
N GLY A 43 10.77 -6.54 5.70
CA GLY A 43 11.89 -7.39 5.30
C GLY A 43 11.58 -8.28 4.12
N LEU A 44 12.05 -9.52 4.21
CA LEU A 44 11.95 -10.46 3.10
C LEU A 44 10.53 -10.94 2.82
N SER A 45 9.60 -10.70 3.74
CA SER A 45 8.19 -11.05 3.50
C SER A 45 7.58 -10.17 2.41
N LEU A 46 8.10 -8.98 2.24
CA LEU A 46 7.59 -8.06 1.21
C LEU A 46 8.23 -8.43 -0.12
N LYS A 47 7.42 -8.91 -1.07
CA LYS A 47 7.91 -9.41 -2.35
C LYS A 47 7.90 -8.35 -3.44
N GLY A 48 7.22 -7.25 -3.22
CA GLY A 48 7.22 -6.15 -4.18
C GLY A 48 6.41 -4.99 -3.64
N VAL A 49 6.70 -3.80 -4.14
CA VAL A 49 5.95 -2.61 -3.77
C VAL A 49 5.89 -1.68 -4.97
N SER A 50 4.75 -1.08 -5.18
CA SER A 50 4.61 -0.03 -6.19
C SER A 50 3.83 1.11 -5.57
N VAL A 51 4.18 2.33 -5.99
CA VAL A 51 3.52 3.54 -5.53
C VAL A 51 3.16 4.34 -6.76
N GLU A 52 1.91 4.75 -6.86
CA GLU A 52 1.43 5.55 -7.98
C GLU A 52 0.87 6.87 -7.47
N GLN A 53 1.17 7.95 -8.19
CA GLN A 53 0.59 9.25 -7.93
C GLN A 53 -0.63 9.42 -8.82
N GLY A 54 -1.76 9.80 -8.23
CA GLY A 54 -2.97 10.04 -9.02
C GLY A 54 -2.77 11.21 -9.97
N ILE A 55 -3.19 11.02 -11.21
CA ILE A 55 -3.09 12.06 -12.24
C ILE A 55 -4.47 12.62 -12.55
N SER A 56 -5.45 11.75 -12.76
CA SER A 56 -6.80 12.17 -13.10
C SER A 56 -7.75 11.01 -12.90
N GLY A 57 -9.05 11.29 -12.96
CA GLY A 57 -10.04 10.26 -13.10
C GLY A 57 -10.11 9.80 -14.55
N GLU A 58 -11.18 9.12 -14.89
CA GLU A 58 -11.34 8.58 -16.23
C GLU A 58 -11.33 9.68 -17.28
N GLU A 59 -12.01 10.79 -17.03
CA GLU A 59 -12.02 11.90 -17.97
C GLU A 59 -10.76 12.75 -17.80
N PRO A 60 -10.12 13.13 -18.92
CA PRO A 60 -8.92 13.98 -18.85
C PRO A 60 -9.21 15.26 -18.10
N GLY A 61 -8.32 15.61 -17.18
CA GLY A 61 -8.47 16.83 -16.39
C GLY A 61 -9.36 16.70 -15.17
N SER A 62 -10.06 15.58 -15.01
CA SER A 62 -10.85 15.37 -13.80
C SER A 62 -9.95 15.02 -12.63
N PRO A 63 -10.38 15.26 -11.39
CA PRO A 63 -9.55 14.91 -10.23
C PRO A 63 -9.37 13.40 -10.12
N ALA A 64 -8.16 12.99 -9.73
CA ALA A 64 -7.93 11.57 -9.44
C ALA A 64 -8.72 11.20 -8.19
N PRO A 65 -9.40 10.03 -8.17
CA PRO A 65 -10.11 9.58 -6.96
C PRO A 65 -9.19 9.38 -5.77
N TYR A 66 -7.95 8.98 -6.05
CA TYR A 66 -6.95 8.77 -4.99
C TYR A 66 -5.72 9.59 -5.33
N VAL A 67 -5.21 10.32 -4.33
CA VAL A 67 -4.03 11.15 -4.54
C VAL A 67 -2.80 10.26 -4.69
N THR A 68 -2.77 9.15 -3.99
CA THR A 68 -1.68 8.18 -4.04
C THR A 68 -2.25 6.80 -3.80
N THR A 69 -1.72 5.82 -4.50
CA THR A 69 -2.03 4.41 -4.26
C THR A 69 -0.72 3.67 -4.06
N CYS A 70 -0.73 2.68 -3.19
CA CYS A 70 0.43 1.86 -2.93
C CYS A 70 0.01 0.40 -2.87
N HIS A 71 0.81 -0.48 -3.45
CA HIS A 71 0.49 -1.90 -3.48
C HIS A 71 1.69 -2.68 -2.96
N PHE A 72 1.44 -3.52 -1.96
CA PHE A 72 2.45 -4.38 -1.36
C PHE A 72 2.14 -5.83 -1.71
N LEU A 73 3.14 -6.56 -2.17
CA LEU A 73 2.98 -7.95 -2.61
C LEU A 73 3.54 -8.91 -1.57
N PHE A 74 2.77 -9.92 -1.21
CA PHE A 74 3.18 -10.94 -0.23
C PHE A 74 2.83 -12.33 -0.77
N ASP A 75 3.49 -13.35 -0.22
CA ASP A 75 3.21 -14.72 -0.64
C ASP A 75 1.82 -15.19 -0.19
N SER A 76 1.31 -14.66 0.92
CA SER A 76 0.02 -15.08 1.46
C SER A 76 -0.47 -14.06 2.47
N VAL A 77 -1.75 -14.19 2.85
CA VAL A 77 -2.31 -13.35 3.91
C VAL A 77 -1.56 -13.59 5.22
N GLN A 78 -1.21 -14.85 5.49
CA GLN A 78 -0.49 -15.18 6.71
C GLN A 78 0.88 -14.53 6.74
N ALA A 79 1.59 -14.52 5.61
CA ALA A 79 2.89 -13.87 5.53
C ALA A 79 2.77 -12.36 5.77
N TYR A 80 1.73 -11.75 5.22
CA TYR A 80 1.46 -10.34 5.44
C TYR A 80 1.22 -10.07 6.93
N GLN A 81 0.31 -10.83 7.54
CA GLN A 81 -0.04 -10.61 8.93
C GLN A 81 1.15 -10.84 9.86
N ALA A 82 1.91 -11.89 9.62
CA ALA A 82 3.06 -12.21 10.46
C ALA A 82 4.14 -11.12 10.40
N SER A 83 4.34 -10.52 9.23
CA SER A 83 5.36 -9.49 9.08
C SER A 83 4.88 -8.10 9.49
N PHE A 84 3.60 -7.80 9.25
CA PHE A 84 3.05 -6.47 9.52
C PHE A 84 2.65 -6.28 10.98
N SER A 85 2.01 -7.28 11.60
CA SER A 85 1.43 -7.11 12.93
C SER A 85 2.42 -6.62 13.99
N PRO A 86 3.65 -7.12 14.03
CA PRO A 86 4.60 -6.62 15.04
C PRO A 86 4.96 -5.16 14.86
N HIS A 87 4.76 -4.61 13.67
CA HIS A 87 5.16 -3.24 13.34
C HIS A 87 3.98 -2.34 13.01
N ALA A 88 2.76 -2.86 13.17
CA ALA A 88 1.57 -2.12 12.76
C ALA A 88 1.49 -0.75 13.43
N GLN A 89 1.73 -0.69 14.73
CA GLN A 89 1.62 0.57 15.46
C GLN A 89 2.61 1.60 14.94
N GLU A 90 3.85 1.21 14.74
CA GLU A 90 4.89 2.12 14.25
C GLU A 90 4.55 2.65 12.86
N ILE A 91 4.06 1.77 11.99
CA ILE A 91 3.72 2.15 10.63
C ILE A 91 2.53 3.09 10.61
N ILE A 92 1.49 2.78 11.39
CA ILE A 92 0.28 3.59 11.42
C ILE A 92 0.55 4.95 12.04
N GLU A 93 1.37 5.01 13.09
CA GLU A 93 1.69 6.28 13.75
C GLU A 93 2.48 7.22 12.86
N ASP A 94 3.12 6.71 11.82
CA ASP A 94 3.89 7.54 10.89
C ASP A 94 3.00 8.23 9.86
N ILE A 95 1.78 7.74 9.65
CA ILE A 95 0.89 8.27 8.61
C ILE A 95 0.59 9.76 8.79
N PRO A 96 0.25 10.25 9.99
CA PRO A 96 -0.04 11.69 10.13
C PRO A 96 1.13 12.60 9.81
N LYS A 97 2.33 12.05 9.73
CA LYS A 97 3.51 12.87 9.41
C LYS A 97 3.52 13.30 7.94
N TYR A 98 2.80 12.60 7.07
CA TYR A 98 2.80 12.95 5.66
C TYR A 98 1.41 13.23 5.09
N THR A 99 0.33 12.88 5.79
CA THR A 99 -1.00 13.12 5.23
C THR A 99 -2.05 13.23 6.33
N ASP A 100 -3.12 13.97 6.01
CA ASP A 100 -4.31 14.00 6.85
C ASP A 100 -5.42 13.12 6.26
N SER A 101 -5.12 12.34 5.21
CA SER A 101 -6.06 11.42 4.61
C SER A 101 -6.08 10.11 5.40
N VAL A 102 -7.24 9.46 5.45
CA VAL A 102 -7.38 8.14 6.04
C VAL A 102 -7.38 7.13 4.90
N PRO A 103 -6.35 6.29 4.76
CA PRO A 103 -6.30 5.37 3.63
C PRO A 103 -7.34 4.26 3.74
N LEU A 104 -7.79 3.81 2.59
CA LEU A 104 -8.58 2.60 2.46
C LEU A 104 -7.64 1.46 2.16
N ILE A 105 -7.90 0.31 2.76
CA ILE A 105 -7.03 -0.85 2.59
C ILE A 105 -7.84 -2.00 2.05
N GLN A 106 -7.32 -2.64 1.02
CA GLN A 106 -7.94 -3.83 0.46
C GLN A 106 -6.88 -4.90 0.27
N ILE A 107 -7.22 -6.12 0.63
CA ILE A 107 -6.35 -7.27 0.40
C ILE A 107 -6.99 -8.08 -0.71
N GLY A 108 -6.22 -8.30 -1.78
CA GLY A 108 -6.72 -9.05 -2.93
C GLY A 108 -5.83 -10.22 -3.25
N GLU A 109 -6.42 -11.26 -3.79
CA GLU A 109 -5.66 -12.39 -4.26
C GLU A 109 -5.26 -12.15 -5.71
N VAL A 110 -3.97 -12.34 -6.01
CA VAL A 110 -3.47 -12.10 -7.37
C VAL A 110 -3.97 -13.22 -8.27
N LYS A 111 -4.71 -12.85 -9.33
CA LYS A 111 -5.28 -13.81 -10.26
C LYS A 111 -4.60 -13.82 -11.62
N LEU A 112 -3.78 -12.81 -11.88
CA LEU A 112 -3.21 -12.71 -13.22
C LEU A 112 -1.81 -12.08 -13.18
#